data_2d93291a53f48681cc2cf566bd922849
#
_entry.id   2d93291a53f48681cc2cf566bd922849
#
_cell.length_a   1.000
_cell.length_b   1.000
_cell.length_c   1.000
_cell.angle_alpha   90.00
_cell.angle_beta   90.00
_cell.angle_gamma   90.00
#
_symmetry.space_group_name_H-M   'P 1'
#
loop_
_entity.id
_entity.type
_entity.pdbx_description
1 polymer ?
#
loop_
_entity_poly.entity_id
_entity_poly.type
_entity_poly.pdbx_seq_one_letter_code
_entity_poly.pdbx_strand_id
1 'polypeptide(L)'
;MKIKILYAEDDTFAQEFKVKTLKECGFNVCLAEDGQKAWDEYQKGRYDVLLLDGNMPEMTGEEVMRLVRATGDDIAIVMYSNLPDYTLLNEGADECIDKGNCYPKELEWRIKAAFRRSQERKEWKRLEVPKTEERKTFWSRFRRNS
;
A
#
# COMPACT_ATOMS: atom_id res chain seq x y z
N MET A 1 -5.20 -12.96 12.21
CA MET A 1 -3.91 -12.75 11.54
C MET A 1 -3.59 -11.26 11.51
N LYS A 2 -2.41 -10.89 11.91
CA LYS A 2 -2.00 -9.48 11.89
C LYS A 2 -1.48 -9.09 10.50
N ILE A 3 -1.91 -7.94 10.02
CA ILE A 3 -1.39 -7.34 8.79
C ILE A 3 0.05 -6.92 9.01
N LYS A 4 0.94 -7.32 8.11
CA LYS A 4 2.36 -7.02 8.16
C LYS A 4 2.70 -5.87 7.23
N ILE A 5 3.17 -4.77 7.82
CA ILE A 5 3.47 -3.52 7.12
C ILE A 5 4.98 -3.34 6.99
N LEU A 6 5.44 -3.04 5.77
CA LEU A 6 6.75 -2.44 5.55
C LEU A 6 6.57 -0.92 5.49
N TYR A 7 7.10 -0.24 6.49
CA TYR A 7 7.03 1.21 6.60
C TYR A 7 8.36 1.84 6.21
N ALA A 8 8.37 2.61 5.14
CA ALA A 8 9.55 3.33 4.66
C ALA A 8 9.49 4.80 5.05
N GLU A 9 10.44 5.24 5.84
CA GLU A 9 10.54 6.60 6.37
C GLU A 9 11.99 6.91 6.74
N ASP A 10 12.53 8.03 6.31
CA ASP A 10 13.91 8.43 6.59
C ASP A 10 14.05 9.32 7.84
N ASP A 11 13.00 9.98 8.28
CA ASP A 11 13.01 10.81 9.50
C ASP A 11 12.92 9.93 10.75
N THR A 12 13.99 9.90 11.54
CA THR A 12 14.10 9.05 12.75
C THR A 12 13.05 9.38 13.81
N PHE A 13 12.68 10.65 13.95
CA PHE A 13 11.66 11.08 14.91
C PHE A 13 10.27 10.61 14.47
N ALA A 14 9.97 10.78 13.19
CA ALA A 14 8.71 10.30 12.60
C ALA A 14 8.60 8.78 12.70
N GLN A 15 9.70 8.04 12.49
CA GLN A 15 9.76 6.59 12.59
C GLN A 15 9.30 6.09 13.96
N GLU A 16 9.90 6.58 15.04
CA GLU A 16 9.56 6.12 16.40
C GLU A 16 8.09 6.30 16.73
N PHE A 17 7.59 7.51 16.51
CA PHE A 17 6.20 7.85 16.81
C PHE A 17 5.22 7.00 15.97
N LYS A 18 5.46 6.89 14.69
CA LYS A 18 4.55 6.21 13.78
C LYS A 18 4.58 4.70 13.94
N VAL A 19 5.75 4.11 14.15
CA VAL A 19 5.88 2.66 14.42
C VAL A 19 5.08 2.30 15.68
N LYS A 20 5.20 3.10 16.74
CA LYS A 20 4.43 2.89 17.97
C LYS A 20 2.92 2.94 17.69
N THR A 21 2.47 3.97 16.98
CA THR A 21 1.05 4.15 16.61
C THR A 21 0.53 2.94 15.82
N LEU A 22 1.26 2.49 14.82
CA LEU A 22 0.85 1.36 13.99
C LEU A 22 0.79 0.06 14.79
N LYS A 23 1.74 -0.17 15.69
CA LYS A 23 1.72 -1.33 16.58
C LYS A 23 0.54 -1.30 17.53
N GLU A 24 0.19 -0.14 18.07
CA GLU A 24 -1.00 0.06 18.92
C GLU A 24 -2.30 -0.23 18.16
N CYS A 25 -2.32 0.00 16.85
CA CYS A 25 -3.43 -0.37 15.96
C CYS A 25 -3.49 -1.87 15.65
N GLY A 26 -2.53 -2.65 16.13
CA GLY A 26 -2.51 -4.11 15.96
C GLY A 26 -1.74 -4.61 14.76
N PHE A 27 -0.98 -3.77 14.07
CA PHE A 27 -0.15 -4.17 12.92
C PHE A 27 1.22 -4.71 13.37
N ASN A 28 1.76 -5.63 12.57
CA ASN A 28 3.18 -5.96 12.60
C ASN A 28 3.91 -4.97 11.68
N VAL A 29 4.93 -4.31 12.19
CA VAL A 29 5.63 -3.26 11.45
C VAL A 29 7.11 -3.57 11.33
N CYS A 30 7.62 -3.54 10.11
CA CYS A 30 9.04 -3.51 9.82
C CYS A 30 9.38 -2.16 9.21
N LEU A 31 10.43 -1.53 9.71
CA LEU A 31 10.86 -0.21 9.28
C LEU A 31 12.00 -0.32 8.27
N ALA A 32 11.92 0.46 7.20
CA ALA A 32 13.01 0.71 6.26
C ALA A 32 13.38 2.20 6.33
N GLU A 33 14.66 2.51 6.48
CA GLU A 33 15.14 3.87 6.70
C GLU A 33 15.23 4.73 5.43
N ASP A 34 15.14 4.10 4.27
CA ASP A 34 15.14 4.77 2.97
C ASP A 34 14.47 3.90 1.89
N GLY A 35 14.32 4.45 0.69
CA GLY A 35 13.65 3.76 -0.40
C GLY A 35 14.41 2.55 -0.92
N GLN A 36 15.75 2.59 -0.93
CA GLN A 36 16.55 1.45 -1.36
C GLN A 36 16.40 0.27 -0.39
N LYS A 37 16.47 0.56 0.90
CA LYS A 37 16.25 -0.46 1.95
C LYS A 37 14.82 -1.01 1.90
N ALA A 38 13.84 -0.15 1.61
CA ALA A 38 12.45 -0.59 1.44
C ALA A 38 12.31 -1.56 0.26
N TRP A 39 12.92 -1.24 -0.87
CA TRP A 39 12.93 -2.13 -2.03
C TRP A 39 13.60 -3.46 -1.75
N ASP A 40 14.79 -3.42 -1.11
CA ASP A 40 15.52 -4.63 -0.74
C ASP A 40 14.72 -5.51 0.23
N GLU A 41 14.10 -4.90 1.23
CA GLU A 41 13.28 -5.61 2.22
C GLU A 41 12.00 -6.20 1.61
N TYR A 42 11.34 -5.43 0.74
CA TYR A 42 10.17 -5.90 0.01
C TYR A 42 10.46 -7.19 -0.79
N GLN A 43 11.61 -7.27 -1.42
CA GLN A 43 12.00 -8.43 -2.24
C GLN A 43 12.13 -9.73 -1.44
N LYS A 44 12.20 -9.65 -0.12
CA LYS A 44 12.16 -10.83 0.76
C LYS A 44 10.77 -11.47 0.85
N GLY A 45 9.73 -10.81 0.34
CA GLY A 45 8.42 -11.41 0.08
C GLY A 45 7.53 -11.68 1.29
N ARG A 46 7.56 -10.85 2.33
CA ARG A 46 6.85 -11.14 3.60
C ARG A 46 5.85 -10.09 4.05
N TYR A 47 5.42 -9.20 3.17
CA TYR A 47 4.61 -8.05 3.56
C TYR A 47 3.23 -8.08 2.94
N ASP A 48 2.26 -7.50 3.65
CA ASP A 48 0.87 -7.36 3.21
C ASP A 48 0.58 -5.95 2.69
N VAL A 49 1.27 -4.96 3.25
CA VAL A 49 1.09 -3.54 2.92
C VAL A 49 2.44 -2.84 2.89
N LEU A 50 2.64 -2.00 1.90
CA LEU A 50 3.74 -1.02 1.87
C LEU A 50 3.19 0.35 2.26
N LEU A 51 3.75 0.94 3.30
CA LEU A 51 3.46 2.31 3.72
C LEU A 51 4.69 3.15 3.40
N LEU A 52 4.62 3.99 2.39
CA LEU A 52 5.78 4.63 1.79
C LEU A 52 5.73 6.16 1.93
N ASP A 53 6.77 6.75 2.53
CA ASP A 53 7.01 8.19 2.45
C ASP A 53 7.33 8.57 1.00
N GLY A 54 6.76 9.68 0.53
CA GLY A 54 7.03 10.20 -0.81
C GLY A 54 8.45 10.72 -0.98
N ASN A 55 9.02 11.33 0.04
CA ASN A 55 10.33 11.98 0.01
C ASN A 55 11.35 11.23 0.87
N MET A 56 12.21 10.46 0.24
CA MET A 56 13.29 9.74 0.90
C MET A 56 14.58 9.87 0.07
N PRO A 57 15.78 9.85 0.70
CA PRO A 57 17.02 9.79 -0.04
C PRO A 57 17.19 8.45 -0.74
N GLU A 58 18.12 8.37 -1.67
CA GLU A 58 18.47 7.21 -2.51
C GLU A 58 17.36 6.83 -3.50
N MET A 59 16.19 6.51 -3.01
CA MET A 59 15.03 6.11 -3.81
C MET A 59 13.76 6.66 -3.17
N THR A 60 12.94 7.37 -3.94
CA THR A 60 11.66 7.91 -3.44
C THR A 60 10.62 6.81 -3.25
N GLY A 61 9.60 7.09 -2.42
CA GLY A 61 8.47 6.17 -2.27
C GLY A 61 7.75 5.87 -3.57
N GLU A 62 7.65 6.88 -4.44
CA GLU A 62 7.06 6.74 -5.77
C GLU A 62 7.87 5.78 -6.66
N GLU A 63 9.19 5.88 -6.63
CA GLU A 63 10.07 4.96 -7.36
C GLU A 63 9.93 3.53 -6.84
N VAL A 64 9.86 3.34 -5.51
CA VAL A 64 9.60 2.02 -4.90
C VAL A 64 8.26 1.46 -5.39
N MET A 65 7.21 2.27 -5.36
CA MET A 65 5.88 1.87 -5.85
C MET A 65 5.93 1.39 -7.30
N ARG A 66 6.59 2.14 -8.17
CA ARG A 66 6.71 1.79 -9.60
C ARG A 66 7.47 0.49 -9.80
N LEU A 67 8.56 0.27 -9.07
CA LEU A 67 9.32 -0.98 -9.12
C LEU A 67 8.46 -2.17 -8.67
N VAL A 68 7.74 -2.01 -7.58
CA VAL A 68 6.85 -3.06 -7.06
C VAL A 68 5.76 -3.40 -8.09
N ARG A 69 5.09 -2.40 -8.64
CA ARG A 69 4.04 -2.63 -9.66
C ARG A 69 4.58 -3.23 -10.94
N ALA A 70 5.82 -2.91 -11.33
CA ALA A 70 6.48 -3.52 -12.49
C ALA A 70 6.69 -5.03 -12.34
N THR A 71 6.76 -5.56 -11.12
CA THR A 71 6.83 -7.01 -10.87
C THR A 71 5.51 -7.73 -11.12
N GLY A 72 4.41 -6.99 -11.27
CA GLY A 72 3.05 -7.55 -11.36
C GLY A 72 2.39 -7.85 -10.01
N ASP A 73 3.04 -7.50 -8.90
CA ASP A 73 2.50 -7.70 -7.56
C ASP A 73 1.34 -6.72 -7.27
N ASP A 74 0.26 -7.25 -6.71
CA ASP A 74 -0.93 -6.50 -6.32
C ASP A 74 -0.94 -6.10 -4.84
N ILE A 75 0.21 -6.16 -4.17
CA ILE A 75 0.34 -5.77 -2.76
C ILE A 75 -0.27 -4.38 -2.52
N ALA A 76 -0.89 -4.18 -1.36
CA ALA A 76 -1.41 -2.87 -0.99
C ALA A 76 -0.27 -1.85 -0.85
N ILE A 77 -0.41 -0.71 -1.51
CA ILE A 77 0.54 0.41 -1.43
C ILE A 77 -0.19 1.65 -0.95
N VAL A 78 0.28 2.18 0.17
CA VAL A 78 -0.22 3.42 0.78
C VAL A 78 0.89 4.45 0.75
N MET A 79 0.69 5.52 -0.02
CA MET A 79 1.60 6.67 -0.01
C MET A 79 1.25 7.56 1.18
N TYR A 80 2.26 7.96 1.94
CA TYR A 80 2.09 8.68 3.20
C TYR A 80 3.08 9.84 3.26
N SER A 81 2.63 11.05 2.93
CA SER A 81 3.49 12.21 2.70
C SER A 81 2.91 13.50 3.26
N ASN A 82 3.77 14.46 3.61
CA ASN A 82 3.35 15.82 3.96
C ASN A 82 2.83 16.61 2.76
N LEU A 83 3.23 16.21 1.54
CA LEU A 83 2.76 16.79 0.29
C LEU A 83 2.25 15.65 -0.61
N PRO A 84 1.05 15.13 -0.37
CA PRO A 84 0.54 13.98 -1.10
C PRO A 84 0.29 14.31 -2.58
N ASP A 85 0.73 13.42 -3.44
CA ASP A 85 0.43 13.45 -4.86
C ASP A 85 -0.69 12.45 -5.17
N TYR A 86 -1.90 12.94 -5.28
CA TYR A 86 -3.08 12.09 -5.53
C TYR A 86 -3.13 11.50 -6.94
N THR A 87 -2.29 11.98 -7.88
CA THR A 87 -2.19 11.36 -9.21
C THR A 87 -1.64 9.94 -9.13
N LEU A 88 -0.90 9.62 -8.07
CA LEU A 88 -0.35 8.28 -7.84
C LEU A 88 -1.42 7.20 -7.66
N LEU A 89 -2.66 7.57 -7.30
CA LEU A 89 -3.79 6.65 -7.27
C LEU A 89 -4.06 6.02 -8.65
N ASN A 90 -3.78 6.76 -9.72
CA ASN A 90 -3.92 6.26 -11.09
C ASN A 90 -2.69 5.48 -11.57
N GLU A 91 -1.58 5.57 -10.84
CA GLU A 91 -0.30 4.95 -11.20
C GLU A 91 -0.01 3.67 -10.42
N GLY A 92 -0.81 3.34 -9.41
CA GLY A 92 -0.66 2.09 -8.69
C GLY A 92 -0.76 2.17 -7.17
N ALA A 93 -0.86 3.36 -6.57
CA ALA A 93 -1.13 3.50 -5.14
C ALA A 93 -2.58 3.18 -4.83
N ASP A 94 -2.83 2.51 -3.72
CA ASP A 94 -4.18 2.24 -3.22
C ASP A 94 -4.74 3.41 -2.41
N GLU A 95 -3.86 4.12 -1.71
CA GLU A 95 -4.17 5.30 -0.93
C GLU A 95 -3.05 6.32 -1.03
N CYS A 96 -3.42 7.61 -0.98
CA CYS A 96 -2.49 8.73 -0.79
C CYS A 96 -2.96 9.51 0.42
N ILE A 97 -2.15 9.55 1.47
CA ILE A 97 -2.52 10.09 2.77
C ILE A 97 -1.62 11.29 3.10
N ASP A 98 -2.25 12.38 3.56
CA ASP A 98 -1.56 13.53 4.10
C ASP A 98 -1.15 13.25 5.55
N LYS A 99 0.16 13.23 5.83
CA LYS A 99 0.72 13.03 7.17
C LYS A 99 0.23 14.07 8.17
N GLY A 100 0.04 15.29 7.73
CA GLY A 100 -0.36 16.42 8.57
C GLY A 100 -1.84 16.44 8.92
N ASN A 101 -2.64 15.62 8.27
CA ASN A 101 -4.11 15.64 8.41
C ASN A 101 -4.72 14.23 8.40
N CYS A 102 -4.13 13.33 9.17
CA CYS A 102 -4.61 11.96 9.26
C CYS A 102 -4.49 11.47 10.72
N TYR A 103 -5.63 11.26 11.37
CA TYR A 103 -5.68 10.72 12.72
C TYR A 103 -5.35 9.21 12.73
N PRO A 104 -4.84 8.67 13.88
CA PRO A 104 -4.48 7.26 13.98
C PRO A 104 -5.59 6.28 13.57
N LYS A 105 -6.82 6.54 13.96
CA LYS A 105 -7.98 5.71 13.58
C LYS A 105 -8.27 5.74 12.09
N GLU A 106 -8.11 6.89 11.46
CA GLU A 106 -8.27 7.04 10.00
C GLU A 106 -7.16 6.29 9.27
N LEU A 107 -5.91 6.43 9.72
CA LEU A 107 -4.77 5.72 9.15
C LEU A 107 -4.98 4.20 9.22
N GLU A 108 -5.38 3.69 10.38
CA GLU A 108 -5.72 2.28 10.58
C GLU A 108 -6.79 1.81 9.59
N TRP A 109 -7.88 2.54 9.47
CA TRP A 109 -8.98 2.21 8.58
C TRP A 109 -8.56 2.20 7.11
N ARG A 110 -7.80 3.20 6.69
CA ARG A 110 -7.33 3.33 5.30
C ARG A 110 -6.33 2.25 4.92
N ILE A 111 -5.42 1.88 5.83
CA ILE A 111 -4.50 0.76 5.62
C ILE A 111 -5.28 -0.56 5.48
N LYS A 112 -6.25 -0.81 6.33
CA LYS A 112 -7.10 -2.01 6.25
C LYS A 112 -7.92 -2.05 4.96
N ALA A 113 -8.43 -0.90 4.52
CA ALA A 113 -9.16 -0.80 3.25
C ALA A 113 -8.24 -1.08 2.04
N ALA A 114 -7.03 -0.55 2.05
CA ALA A 114 -6.03 -0.82 1.01
C ALA A 114 -5.67 -2.31 0.95
N PHE A 115 -5.46 -2.92 2.10
CA PHE A 115 -5.19 -4.36 2.21
C PHE A 115 -6.34 -5.18 1.63
N ARG A 116 -7.58 -4.88 1.99
CA ARG A 116 -8.76 -5.57 1.46
C ARG A 116 -8.84 -5.48 -0.06
N ARG A 117 -8.65 -4.29 -0.64
CA ARG A 117 -8.63 -4.11 -2.11
C ARG A 117 -7.53 -4.94 -2.77
N SER A 118 -6.36 -5.03 -2.14
CA SER A 118 -5.27 -5.88 -2.61
C SER A 118 -5.67 -7.35 -2.66
N GLN A 119 -6.31 -7.85 -1.61
CA GLN A 119 -6.77 -9.24 -1.55
C GLN A 119 -7.83 -9.51 -2.64
N GLU A 120 -8.74 -8.59 -2.87
CA GLU A 120 -9.74 -8.67 -3.93
C GLU A 120 -9.08 -8.77 -5.31
N ARG A 121 -8.07 -7.93 -5.60
CA ARG A 121 -7.32 -8.00 -6.86
C ARG A 121 -6.62 -9.34 -7.05
N LYS A 122 -6.00 -9.88 -6.01
CA LYS A 122 -5.34 -11.19 -6.04
C LYS A 122 -6.34 -12.32 -6.31
N GLU A 123 -7.49 -12.28 -5.66
CA GLU A 123 -8.56 -13.26 -5.87
C GLU A 123 -9.09 -13.21 -7.30
N TRP A 124 -9.29 -12.01 -7.86
CA TRP A 124 -9.68 -11.84 -9.25
C TRP A 124 -8.73 -12.51 -10.23
N LYS A 125 -7.42 -12.30 -10.04
CA LYS A 125 -6.39 -12.92 -10.89
C LYS A 125 -6.41 -14.43 -10.75
N ARG A 126 -6.61 -14.94 -9.54
CA ARG A 126 -6.68 -16.37 -9.27
C ARG A 126 -7.87 -17.04 -9.97
N LEU A 127 -8.99 -16.34 -10.09
CA LEU A 127 -10.20 -16.85 -10.73
C LEU A 127 -10.13 -16.82 -12.28
N GLU A 128 -9.02 -16.38 -12.85
CA GLU A 128 -8.80 -16.30 -14.30
C GLU A 128 -9.94 -15.60 -15.04
N VAL A 129 -10.39 -14.44 -14.52
CA VAL A 129 -11.47 -13.68 -15.12
C VAL A 129 -11.15 -13.34 -16.58
N PRO A 130 -12.06 -13.64 -17.55
CA PRO A 130 -11.82 -13.39 -18.97
C PRO A 130 -11.38 -11.97 -19.29
N LYS A 131 -10.39 -11.82 -20.18
CA LYS A 131 -9.78 -10.51 -20.49
C LYS A 131 -10.50 -9.72 -21.60
N THR A 132 -11.65 -10.20 -22.09
CA THR A 132 -12.36 -9.69 -23.27
C THR A 132 -13.77 -9.13 -22.93
N GLU A 133 -14.62 -8.97 -23.95
CA GLU A 133 -16.04 -8.53 -23.81
C GLU A 133 -16.84 -9.33 -22.76
N GLU A 134 -16.50 -10.60 -22.55
CA GLU A 134 -17.07 -11.44 -21.48
C GLU A 134 -16.87 -10.83 -20.10
N ARG A 135 -15.80 -10.04 -19.92
CA ARG A 135 -15.52 -9.34 -18.67
C ARG A 135 -16.58 -8.29 -18.34
N LYS A 136 -17.06 -7.58 -19.33
CA LYS A 136 -18.12 -6.58 -19.15
C LYS A 136 -19.44 -7.24 -18.74
N THR A 137 -19.76 -8.38 -19.37
CA THR A 137 -20.98 -9.15 -19.09
C THR A 137 -20.93 -9.77 -17.71
N PHE A 138 -19.77 -10.30 -17.31
CA PHE A 138 -19.55 -10.86 -15.98
C PHE A 138 -19.77 -9.80 -14.89
N TRP A 139 -19.16 -8.62 -15.02
CA TRP A 139 -19.33 -7.52 -14.08
C TRP A 139 -20.75 -6.98 -14.03
N SER A 140 -21.46 -6.97 -15.15
CA SER A 140 -22.85 -6.51 -15.19
C SER A 140 -23.79 -7.41 -14.39
N ARG A 141 -23.47 -8.72 -14.30
CA ARG A 141 -24.22 -9.68 -13.46
C ARG A 141 -24.00 -9.42 -11.97
N PHE A 142 -22.78 -9.09 -11.56
CA PHE A 142 -22.46 -8.79 -10.16
C PHE A 142 -23.11 -7.49 -9.68
N ARG A 143 -23.17 -6.46 -10.51
CA ARG A 143 -23.79 -5.17 -10.17
C ARG A 143 -25.29 -5.24 -9.98
N ARG A 144 -25.98 -6.23 -10.53
CA ARG A 144 -27.44 -6.38 -10.40
C ARG A 144 -27.84 -7.01 -9.07
N ASN A 145 -26.92 -7.62 -8.35
CA ASN A 145 -27.20 -8.33 -7.10
C ASN A 145 -26.66 -7.60 -5.84
N SER A 146 -26.21 -6.37 -5.99
CA SER A 146 -25.72 -5.55 -4.86
C SER A 146 -26.60 -4.35 -4.59
#